data_b0061c2f2417e4f472fab36a65cce978
#
_entry.id   b0061c2f2417e4f472fab36a65cce978
#
_cell.length_a   1.000
_cell.length_b   1.000
_cell.length_c   1.000
_cell.angle_alpha   90.00
_cell.angle_beta   90.00
_cell.angle_gamma   90.00
#
_symmetry.space_group_name_H-M   'P 1'
#
loop_
_entity.id
_entity.type
_entity.pdbx_description
1 polymer ?
#
loop_
_entity_poly.entity_id
_entity_poly.type
_entity_poly.pdbx_seq_one_letter_code
_entity_poly.pdbx_strand_id
1 'polypeptide(L)'
;EMGGKNAVIVMADADLDKAAVAIHGGAFGSTGQRCTATSRVIAHPDIKAKLVDRLVAMAEKIKLGSGLDQTSDMGPSVDEKQWSVVMDYIGVGKAEGAKLLTGGTRPDSMKHGFFVQPTIFDGVSPSMRIFKEEIFGPVVSVTTANSLDEALQFANSVEYGLTTSIFTENISSVMKFVDEVETGMVHVNEPTVGGEAQLPFGGTKSTGVGEREMAEEGLNFFTEIKTVFINYSGNAERSMTR
;
A
#
# COMPACT_ATOMS: atom_id res chain seq x y z
N GLU A 1 5.99 -12.98 -3.10
CA GLU A 1 5.62 -11.67 -2.55
C GLU A 1 5.89 -11.68 -1.05
N MET A 2 6.53 -10.63 -0.53
CA MET A 2 7.09 -10.61 0.83
C MET A 2 6.76 -9.33 1.59
N GLY A 3 5.79 -8.56 1.13
CA GLY A 3 5.29 -7.39 1.84
C GLY A 3 5.38 -6.06 1.11
N GLY A 4 4.83 -5.03 1.74
CA GLY A 4 4.77 -3.68 1.20
C GLY A 4 4.70 -2.60 2.28
N LYS A 5 5.13 -1.40 1.92
CA LYS A 5 4.97 -0.18 2.74
C LYS A 5 4.45 0.96 1.87
N ASN A 6 3.24 0.76 1.39
CA ASN A 6 2.66 1.55 0.32
C ASN A 6 2.36 2.98 0.72
N ALA A 7 2.60 3.91 -0.19
CA ALA A 7 2.38 5.32 0.02
C ALA A 7 1.28 5.88 -0.88
N VAL A 8 0.53 6.84 -0.35
CA VAL A 8 -0.31 7.75 -1.12
C VAL A 8 0.27 9.15 -1.00
N ILE A 9 0.72 9.71 -2.13
CA ILE A 9 1.17 11.09 -2.24
C ILE A 9 -0.04 11.95 -2.55
N VAL A 10 -0.24 13.05 -1.81
CA VAL A 10 -1.35 13.98 -2.04
C VAL A 10 -0.79 15.38 -2.25
N MET A 11 -0.87 15.87 -3.48
CA MET A 11 -0.36 17.18 -3.87
C MET A 11 -1.35 18.31 -3.56
N ALA A 12 -0.88 19.56 -3.62
CA ALA A 12 -1.66 20.74 -3.26
C ALA A 12 -2.94 20.91 -4.10
N ASP A 13 -2.93 20.45 -5.35
CA ASP A 13 -4.00 20.53 -6.32
C ASP A 13 -4.95 19.32 -6.33
N ALA A 14 -4.75 18.36 -5.43
CA ALA A 14 -5.51 17.12 -5.39
C ALA A 14 -6.98 17.32 -5.00
N ASP A 15 -7.86 16.50 -5.57
CA ASP A 15 -9.24 16.32 -5.08
C ASP A 15 -9.18 15.59 -3.72
N LEU A 16 -9.37 16.37 -2.64
CA LEU A 16 -9.22 15.86 -1.27
C LEU A 16 -10.31 14.86 -0.87
N ASP A 17 -11.48 14.94 -1.46
CA ASP A 17 -12.57 14.02 -1.13
C ASP A 17 -12.27 12.64 -1.75
N LYS A 18 -11.82 12.60 -2.99
CA LYS A 18 -11.34 11.36 -3.63
C LYS A 18 -10.14 10.78 -2.89
N ALA A 19 -9.14 11.61 -2.58
CA ALA A 19 -7.94 11.16 -1.86
C ALA A 19 -8.30 10.56 -0.49
N ALA A 20 -9.16 11.23 0.28
CA ALA A 20 -9.57 10.75 1.60
C ALA A 20 -10.32 9.40 1.53
N VAL A 21 -11.24 9.25 0.57
CA VAL A 21 -11.97 7.99 0.36
C VAL A 21 -11.02 6.86 -0.03
N ALA A 22 -10.10 7.10 -0.95
CA ALA A 22 -9.13 6.12 -1.40
C ALA A 22 -8.16 5.69 -0.28
N ILE A 23 -7.63 6.65 0.48
CA ILE A 23 -6.76 6.37 1.63
C ILE A 23 -7.52 5.59 2.71
N HIS A 24 -8.72 6.02 3.06
CA HIS A 24 -9.55 5.33 4.05
C HIS A 24 -9.83 3.88 3.66
N GLY A 25 -10.30 3.65 2.43
CA GLY A 25 -10.57 2.30 1.92
C GLY A 25 -9.31 1.43 1.84
N GLY A 26 -8.20 2.00 1.37
CA GLY A 26 -6.92 1.32 1.26
C GLY A 26 -6.27 0.99 2.60
N ALA A 27 -6.42 1.87 3.60
CA ALA A 27 -5.79 1.73 4.91
C ALA A 27 -6.57 0.82 5.86
N PHE A 28 -7.88 0.93 5.89
CA PHE A 28 -8.73 0.26 6.87
C PHE A 28 -9.55 -0.89 6.31
N GLY A 29 -9.74 -0.93 4.99
CA GLY A 29 -10.31 -2.08 4.32
C GLY A 29 -9.51 -3.34 4.64
N SER A 30 -10.17 -4.45 4.92
CA SER A 30 -9.55 -5.70 5.38
C SER A 30 -8.62 -5.53 6.61
N THR A 31 -8.92 -4.54 7.47
CA THR A 31 -8.15 -4.25 8.70
C THR A 31 -6.67 -3.88 8.41
N GLY A 32 -6.39 -3.30 7.22
CA GLY A 32 -5.02 -3.03 6.78
C GLY A 32 -4.16 -4.28 6.56
N GLN A 33 -4.75 -5.46 6.52
CA GLN A 33 -4.08 -6.75 6.37
C GLN A 33 -4.00 -7.18 4.90
N ARG A 34 -3.49 -6.28 4.04
CA ARG A 34 -3.15 -6.55 2.64
C ARG A 34 -1.74 -6.05 2.36
N CYS A 35 -1.02 -6.77 1.53
CA CYS A 35 0.27 -6.32 1.01
C CYS A 35 0.20 -4.94 0.32
N THR A 36 -0.92 -4.64 -0.34
CA THR A 36 -1.19 -3.36 -1.02
C THR A 36 -1.87 -2.31 -0.14
N ALA A 37 -2.14 -2.57 1.15
CA ALA A 37 -2.81 -1.62 2.04
C ALA A 37 -2.05 -0.28 2.11
N THR A 38 -2.80 0.83 2.11
CA THR A 38 -2.22 2.16 2.32
C THR A 38 -1.71 2.29 3.75
N SER A 39 -0.42 2.43 3.93
CA SER A 39 0.23 2.54 5.25
C SER A 39 0.90 3.88 5.49
N ARG A 40 1.22 4.61 4.42
CA ARG A 40 1.83 5.94 4.47
C ARG A 40 1.02 6.94 3.65
N VAL A 41 0.83 8.14 4.18
CA VAL A 41 0.29 9.30 3.48
C VAL A 41 1.36 10.38 3.48
N ILE A 42 1.78 10.82 2.30
CA ILE A 42 2.77 11.89 2.11
C ILE A 42 2.02 13.08 1.52
N ALA A 43 1.74 14.08 2.36
CA ALA A 43 0.84 15.17 2.01
C ALA A 43 1.56 16.51 1.87
N HIS A 44 1.20 17.28 0.84
CA HIS A 44 1.66 18.67 0.70
C HIS A 44 1.14 19.50 1.88
N PRO A 45 1.95 20.44 2.44
CA PRO A 45 1.57 21.20 3.63
C PRO A 45 0.27 22.00 3.46
N ASP A 46 -0.01 22.54 2.28
CA ASP A 46 -1.18 23.38 2.01
C ASP A 46 -2.52 22.65 2.19
N ILE A 47 -2.52 21.34 2.03
CA ILE A 47 -3.75 20.52 2.10
C ILE A 47 -3.76 19.54 3.27
N LYS A 48 -2.60 19.29 3.88
CA LYS A 48 -2.43 18.25 4.89
C LYS A 48 -3.44 18.35 6.03
N ALA A 49 -3.63 19.53 6.61
CA ALA A 49 -4.55 19.70 7.75
C ALA A 49 -5.98 19.28 7.38
N LYS A 50 -6.49 19.75 6.24
CA LYS A 50 -7.83 19.41 5.75
C LYS A 50 -7.97 17.91 5.43
N LEU A 51 -6.93 17.31 4.85
CA LEU A 51 -6.92 15.88 4.56
C LEU A 51 -6.96 15.05 5.85
N VAL A 52 -6.12 15.39 6.81
CA VAL A 52 -6.04 14.72 8.12
C VAL A 52 -7.37 14.80 8.86
N ASP A 53 -8.00 15.98 8.92
CA ASP A 53 -9.30 16.15 9.56
C ASP A 53 -10.37 15.22 8.93
N ARG A 54 -10.39 15.10 7.59
CA ARG A 54 -11.29 14.16 6.90
C ARG A 54 -10.98 12.70 7.27
N LEU A 55 -9.71 12.31 7.23
CA LEU A 55 -9.30 10.93 7.53
C LEU A 55 -9.65 10.54 8.97
N VAL A 56 -9.41 11.41 9.94
CA VAL A 56 -9.78 11.19 11.35
C VAL A 56 -11.30 11.03 11.48
N ALA A 57 -12.07 11.97 10.90
CA ALA A 57 -13.53 11.92 10.96
C ALA A 57 -14.13 10.67 10.29
N MET A 58 -13.48 10.14 9.25
CA MET A 58 -13.89 8.88 8.60
C MET A 58 -13.49 7.67 9.45
N ALA A 59 -12.27 7.65 9.99
CA ALA A 59 -11.77 6.57 10.82
C ALA A 59 -12.61 6.35 12.09
N GLU A 60 -13.04 7.43 12.74
CA GLU A 60 -13.88 7.39 13.94
C GLU A 60 -15.31 6.87 13.69
N LYS A 61 -15.77 6.88 12.44
CA LYS A 61 -17.09 6.34 12.07
C LYS A 61 -17.06 4.85 11.77
N ILE A 62 -15.90 4.24 11.63
CA ILE A 62 -15.76 2.81 11.33
C ILE A 62 -16.36 1.97 12.47
N LYS A 63 -17.31 1.15 12.12
CA LYS A 63 -17.93 0.18 13.04
C LYS A 63 -17.11 -1.11 13.03
N LEU A 64 -16.50 -1.39 14.17
CA LEU A 64 -15.77 -2.63 14.37
C LEU A 64 -16.74 -3.76 14.72
N GLY A 65 -16.53 -4.94 14.17
CA GLY A 65 -17.38 -6.09 14.45
C GLY A 65 -16.99 -7.35 13.70
N SER A 66 -17.81 -8.38 13.87
CA SER A 66 -17.63 -9.65 13.16
C SER A 66 -17.86 -9.46 11.65
N GLY A 67 -17.05 -10.11 10.83
CA GLY A 67 -17.24 -10.14 9.37
C GLY A 67 -18.53 -10.86 8.92
N LEU A 68 -19.23 -11.55 9.84
CA LEU A 68 -20.56 -12.13 9.58
C LEU A 68 -21.70 -11.14 9.84
N ASP A 69 -21.42 -10.01 10.46
CA ASP A 69 -22.39 -8.94 10.71
C ASP A 69 -22.28 -7.89 9.59
N GLN A 70 -23.29 -7.79 8.75
CA GLN A 70 -23.35 -6.85 7.63
C GLN A 70 -23.30 -5.37 8.04
N THR A 71 -23.48 -5.08 9.33
CA THR A 71 -23.35 -3.70 9.85
C THR A 71 -21.92 -3.33 10.26
N SER A 72 -21.00 -4.29 10.23
CA SER A 72 -19.59 -4.08 10.54
C SER A 72 -18.82 -3.57 9.33
N ASP A 73 -18.01 -2.54 9.52
CA ASP A 73 -17.13 -1.98 8.47
C ASP A 73 -15.73 -2.61 8.49
N MET A 74 -15.23 -3.00 9.68
CA MET A 74 -13.89 -3.54 9.84
C MET A 74 -13.86 -4.67 10.90
N GLY A 75 -13.22 -5.79 10.54
CA GLY A 75 -13.02 -6.95 11.38
C GLY A 75 -11.78 -6.86 12.30
N PRO A 76 -11.45 -7.96 13.01
CA PRO A 76 -10.26 -8.06 13.87
C PRO A 76 -8.98 -8.35 13.05
N SER A 77 -7.83 -8.27 13.72
CA SER A 77 -6.60 -8.92 13.27
C SER A 77 -6.81 -10.44 13.15
N VAL A 78 -6.04 -11.09 12.27
CA VAL A 78 -6.22 -12.53 11.97
C VAL A 78 -6.03 -13.41 13.21
N ASP A 79 -5.11 -13.05 14.09
CA ASP A 79 -4.81 -13.77 15.33
C ASP A 79 -4.20 -12.85 16.41
N GLU A 80 -3.91 -13.43 17.58
CA GLU A 80 -3.30 -12.72 18.72
C GLU A 80 -1.89 -12.23 18.40
N LYS A 81 -1.12 -13.00 17.65
CA LYS A 81 0.25 -12.64 17.29
C LYS A 81 0.27 -11.37 16.44
N GLN A 82 -0.59 -11.31 15.41
CA GLN A 82 -0.68 -10.13 14.56
C GLN A 82 -1.25 -8.92 15.31
N TRP A 83 -2.24 -9.14 16.18
CA TRP A 83 -2.74 -8.09 17.05
C TRP A 83 -1.64 -7.51 17.95
N SER A 84 -0.83 -8.36 18.58
CA SER A 84 0.30 -7.92 19.42
C SER A 84 1.32 -7.12 18.61
N VAL A 85 1.67 -7.56 17.41
CA VAL A 85 2.56 -6.82 16.50
C VAL A 85 2.02 -5.41 16.22
N VAL A 86 0.74 -5.28 15.89
CA VAL A 86 0.12 -3.97 15.63
C VAL A 86 0.16 -3.08 16.87
N MET A 87 -0.17 -3.63 18.04
CA MET A 87 -0.16 -2.87 19.31
C MET A 87 1.27 -2.44 19.69
N ASP A 88 2.26 -3.29 19.44
CA ASP A 88 3.68 -2.95 19.67
C ASP A 88 4.12 -1.80 18.76
N TYR A 89 3.78 -1.83 17.47
CA TYR A 89 4.08 -0.71 16.55
C TYR A 89 3.37 0.59 16.92
N ILE A 90 2.15 0.51 17.44
CA ILE A 90 1.46 1.69 17.98
C ILE A 90 2.25 2.25 19.18
N GLY A 91 2.80 1.39 20.03
CA GLY A 91 3.71 1.76 21.11
C GLY A 91 4.99 2.41 20.59
N VAL A 92 5.60 1.83 19.58
CA VAL A 92 6.79 2.36 18.89
C VAL A 92 6.53 3.75 18.34
N GLY A 93 5.43 3.95 17.59
CA GLY A 93 5.08 5.26 17.02
C GLY A 93 4.96 6.36 18.08
N LYS A 94 4.31 6.05 19.21
CA LYS A 94 4.23 6.96 20.37
C LYS A 94 5.60 7.27 20.95
N ALA A 95 6.44 6.25 21.14
CA ALA A 95 7.77 6.38 21.72
C ALA A 95 8.74 7.16 20.82
N GLU A 96 8.60 7.05 19.50
CA GLU A 96 9.37 7.81 18.50
C GLU A 96 8.90 9.27 18.37
N GLY A 97 7.81 9.67 19.05
CA GLY A 97 7.31 11.04 19.07
C GLY A 97 6.29 11.36 17.97
N ALA A 98 5.77 10.37 17.26
CA ALA A 98 4.65 10.57 16.33
C ALA A 98 3.38 10.96 17.11
N LYS A 99 2.61 11.91 16.57
CA LYS A 99 1.37 12.38 17.19
C LYS A 99 0.22 11.43 16.85
N LEU A 100 -0.25 10.66 17.85
CA LEU A 100 -1.46 9.88 17.70
C LEU A 100 -2.69 10.81 17.61
N LEU A 101 -3.46 10.71 16.53
CA LEU A 101 -4.65 11.55 16.30
C LEU A 101 -5.94 10.82 16.65
N THR A 102 -6.04 9.52 16.33
CA THR A 102 -7.19 8.67 16.66
C THR A 102 -6.77 7.21 16.77
N GLY A 103 -7.58 6.41 17.44
CA GLY A 103 -7.33 4.97 17.61
C GLY A 103 -6.23 4.65 18.62
N GLY A 104 -5.38 3.72 18.26
CA GLY A 104 -4.21 3.33 19.07
C GLY A 104 -4.51 2.46 20.28
N THR A 105 -5.72 1.88 20.35
CA THR A 105 -6.13 0.99 21.43
C THR A 105 -7.08 -0.11 20.92
N ARG A 106 -7.32 -1.10 21.76
CA ARG A 106 -8.44 -2.01 21.62
C ARG A 106 -9.71 -1.32 22.12
N PRO A 107 -10.87 -1.45 21.45
CA PRO A 107 -12.13 -0.91 21.98
C PRO A 107 -12.51 -1.56 23.31
N ASP A 108 -12.89 -0.77 24.32
CA ASP A 108 -13.30 -1.27 25.64
C ASP A 108 -14.54 -2.18 25.58
N SER A 109 -15.41 -1.95 24.60
CA SER A 109 -16.61 -2.76 24.36
C SER A 109 -16.32 -4.13 23.76
N MET A 110 -15.11 -4.35 23.19
CA MET A 110 -14.73 -5.57 22.48
C MET A 110 -13.68 -6.37 23.27
N LYS A 111 -14.12 -6.98 24.38
CA LYS A 111 -13.23 -7.79 25.25
C LYS A 111 -12.78 -9.10 24.60
N HIS A 112 -13.53 -9.60 23.64
CA HIS A 112 -13.20 -10.81 22.87
C HIS A 112 -12.85 -10.47 21.43
N GLY A 113 -11.93 -11.25 20.83
CA GLY A 113 -11.39 -11.00 19.50
C GLY A 113 -10.21 -10.02 19.51
N PHE A 114 -9.49 -9.96 18.41
CA PHE A 114 -8.21 -9.22 18.26
C PHE A 114 -8.42 -7.88 17.54
N PHE A 115 -9.34 -7.07 18.07
CA PHE A 115 -9.70 -5.79 17.48
C PHE A 115 -8.68 -4.69 17.80
N VAL A 116 -8.40 -3.85 16.80
CA VAL A 116 -7.62 -2.62 16.93
C VAL A 116 -8.44 -1.48 16.31
N GLN A 117 -8.54 -0.36 17.01
CA GLN A 117 -9.19 0.82 16.43
C GLN A 117 -8.38 1.35 15.24
N PRO A 118 -9.06 1.85 14.18
CA PRO A 118 -8.39 2.56 13.10
C PRO A 118 -7.49 3.65 13.66
N THR A 119 -6.21 3.59 13.32
CA THR A 119 -5.16 4.37 13.98
C THR A 119 -4.46 5.29 12.98
N ILE A 120 -4.38 6.57 13.30
CA ILE A 120 -3.71 7.58 12.48
C ILE A 120 -2.66 8.31 13.31
N PHE A 121 -1.41 8.27 12.83
CA PHE A 121 -0.31 9.07 13.36
C PHE A 121 0.00 10.22 12.42
N ASP A 122 0.21 11.42 12.96
CA ASP A 122 0.71 12.60 12.27
C ASP A 122 2.12 12.98 12.73
N GLY A 123 2.80 13.82 11.92
CA GLY A 123 4.17 14.26 12.20
C GLY A 123 5.17 13.11 12.13
N VAL A 124 4.87 12.08 11.35
CA VAL A 124 5.76 10.94 11.20
C VAL A 124 6.96 11.32 10.33
N SER A 125 8.17 11.15 10.86
CA SER A 125 9.41 11.35 10.12
C SER A 125 9.78 10.10 9.30
N PRO A 126 10.41 10.26 8.12
CA PRO A 126 10.95 9.13 7.35
C PRO A 126 11.99 8.27 8.08
N SER A 127 12.55 8.76 9.19
CA SER A 127 13.47 7.99 10.03
C SER A 127 12.79 7.00 10.97
N MET A 128 11.51 7.22 11.30
CA MET A 128 10.74 6.41 12.24
C MET A 128 10.46 5.00 11.71
N ARG A 129 10.40 4.02 12.60
CA ARG A 129 10.10 2.62 12.26
C ARG A 129 8.69 2.48 11.69
N ILE A 130 7.70 3.18 12.26
CA ILE A 130 6.33 3.15 11.75
C ILE A 130 6.19 3.71 10.33
N PHE A 131 7.18 4.49 9.84
CA PHE A 131 7.25 4.94 8.45
C PHE A 131 7.86 3.87 7.54
N LYS A 132 8.86 3.12 8.02
CA LYS A 132 9.68 2.22 7.21
C LYS A 132 9.18 0.77 7.19
N GLU A 133 8.74 0.27 8.34
CA GLU A 133 8.47 -1.15 8.56
C GLU A 133 6.99 -1.46 8.33
N GLU A 134 6.71 -2.63 7.74
CA GLU A 134 5.33 -3.09 7.51
C GLU A 134 4.68 -3.49 8.84
N ILE A 135 3.51 -2.90 9.12
CA ILE A 135 2.74 -3.19 10.35
C ILE A 135 1.69 -4.28 10.11
N PHE A 136 1.14 -4.32 8.90
CA PHE A 136 0.07 -5.23 8.48
C PHE A 136 -1.17 -5.15 9.37
N GLY A 137 -1.61 -3.92 9.63
CA GLY A 137 -2.73 -3.59 10.51
C GLY A 137 -3.32 -2.21 10.19
N PRO A 138 -4.40 -1.80 10.87
CA PRO A 138 -5.14 -0.58 10.56
C PRO A 138 -4.44 0.68 11.10
N VAL A 139 -3.22 0.92 10.64
CA VAL A 139 -2.34 2.02 11.09
C VAL A 139 -1.82 2.81 9.90
N VAL A 140 -2.08 4.12 9.90
CA VAL A 140 -1.63 5.07 8.89
C VAL A 140 -0.64 6.07 9.48
N SER A 141 0.46 6.27 8.78
CA SER A 141 1.50 7.27 9.10
C SER A 141 1.41 8.46 8.14
N VAL A 142 1.17 9.65 8.67
CA VAL A 142 1.09 10.89 7.87
C VAL A 142 2.38 11.69 8.00
N THR A 143 2.98 11.98 6.84
CA THR A 143 4.23 12.75 6.68
C THR A 143 3.97 13.97 5.80
N THR A 144 4.72 15.04 5.99
CA THR A 144 4.65 16.25 5.15
C THR A 144 5.80 16.25 4.16
N ALA A 145 5.51 16.56 2.88
CA ALA A 145 6.50 16.86 1.85
C ALA A 145 6.17 18.17 1.16
N ASN A 146 7.16 19.05 0.98
CA ASN A 146 6.98 20.41 0.45
C ASN A 146 6.99 20.47 -1.08
N SER A 147 7.37 19.38 -1.72
CA SER A 147 7.42 19.27 -3.19
C SER A 147 7.19 17.83 -3.63
N LEU A 148 6.92 17.63 -4.92
CA LEU A 148 6.84 16.30 -5.51
C LEU A 148 8.18 15.54 -5.39
N ASP A 149 9.32 16.25 -5.55
CA ASP A 149 10.65 15.63 -5.42
C ASP A 149 10.88 15.07 -4.02
N GLU A 150 10.53 15.83 -2.99
CA GLU A 150 10.62 15.37 -1.61
C GLU A 150 9.63 14.23 -1.34
N ALA A 151 8.43 14.29 -1.89
CA ALA A 151 7.43 13.23 -1.74
C ALA A 151 7.90 11.93 -2.39
N LEU A 152 8.49 11.99 -3.59
CA LEU A 152 9.10 10.85 -4.28
C LEU A 152 10.30 10.29 -3.50
N GLN A 153 11.17 11.15 -2.98
CA GLN A 153 12.28 10.73 -2.14
C GLN A 153 11.77 9.96 -0.91
N PHE A 154 10.72 10.44 -0.25
CA PHE A 154 10.11 9.75 0.90
C PHE A 154 9.41 8.44 0.49
N ALA A 155 8.68 8.44 -0.62
CA ALA A 155 8.03 7.23 -1.12
C ALA A 155 9.05 6.12 -1.39
N ASN A 156 10.17 6.47 -2.03
CA ASN A 156 11.22 5.55 -2.43
C ASN A 156 12.20 5.15 -1.31
N SER A 157 12.17 5.84 -0.15
CA SER A 157 13.17 5.66 0.94
C SER A 157 13.01 4.39 1.77
N VAL A 158 12.06 3.52 1.44
CA VAL A 158 11.81 2.27 2.16
C VAL A 158 12.30 1.06 1.37
N GLU A 159 12.49 -0.05 2.06
CA GLU A 159 12.97 -1.31 1.45
C GLU A 159 11.95 -1.96 0.52
N TYR A 160 10.68 -1.62 0.63
CA TYR A 160 9.59 -2.15 -0.18
C TYR A 160 9.29 -1.27 -1.39
N GLY A 161 8.76 -1.90 -2.45
CA GLY A 161 8.34 -1.21 -3.66
C GLY A 161 7.15 -1.92 -4.33
N LEU A 162 6.06 -2.19 -3.58
CA LEU A 162 4.91 -2.91 -4.15
C LEU A 162 4.02 -1.95 -4.93
N THR A 163 3.42 -0.98 -4.28
CA THR A 163 2.50 -0.04 -4.92
C THR A 163 2.60 1.37 -4.32
N THR A 164 2.41 2.38 -5.15
CA THR A 164 2.32 3.79 -4.72
C THR A 164 1.26 4.50 -5.55
N SER A 165 0.54 5.42 -4.92
CA SER A 165 -0.46 6.26 -5.56
C SER A 165 -0.09 7.74 -5.45
N ILE A 166 -0.49 8.54 -6.44
CA ILE A 166 -0.46 10.00 -6.40
C ILE A 166 -1.85 10.57 -6.65
N PHE A 167 -2.22 11.59 -5.89
CA PHE A 167 -3.39 12.43 -6.12
C PHE A 167 -2.95 13.83 -6.55
N THR A 168 -3.23 14.21 -7.78
CA THR A 168 -2.93 15.51 -8.40
C THR A 168 -3.76 15.69 -9.65
N GLU A 169 -4.05 16.93 -10.02
CA GLU A 169 -4.66 17.27 -11.31
C GLU A 169 -3.63 17.71 -12.37
N ASN A 170 -2.34 17.76 -12.00
CA ASN A 170 -1.26 18.18 -12.88
C ASN A 170 -0.63 16.99 -13.62
N ILE A 171 -0.86 16.91 -14.93
CA ILE A 171 -0.33 15.82 -15.77
C ILE A 171 1.22 15.76 -15.78
N SER A 172 1.91 16.89 -15.66
CA SER A 172 3.37 16.88 -15.60
C SER A 172 3.88 16.23 -14.31
N SER A 173 3.17 16.45 -13.19
CA SER A 173 3.42 15.78 -11.91
C SER A 173 3.17 14.27 -12.02
N VAL A 174 2.10 13.89 -12.73
CA VAL A 174 1.79 12.46 -12.98
C VAL A 174 2.91 11.80 -13.76
N MET A 175 3.36 12.39 -14.87
CA MET A 175 4.42 11.81 -15.70
C MET A 175 5.73 11.67 -14.94
N LYS A 176 6.11 12.71 -14.19
CA LYS A 176 7.30 12.64 -13.33
C LYS A 176 7.18 11.55 -12.26
N PHE A 177 6.02 11.44 -11.62
CA PHE A 177 5.76 10.40 -10.62
C PHE A 177 5.90 8.99 -11.22
N VAL A 178 5.30 8.75 -12.39
CA VAL A 178 5.39 7.45 -13.07
C VAL A 178 6.83 7.07 -13.42
N ASP A 179 7.63 8.04 -13.84
CA ASP A 179 9.02 7.81 -14.24
C ASP A 179 9.95 7.56 -13.03
N GLU A 180 9.69 8.21 -11.89
CA GLU A 180 10.65 8.25 -10.78
C GLU A 180 10.25 7.38 -9.57
N VAL A 181 8.99 6.91 -9.48
CA VAL A 181 8.57 6.07 -8.35
C VAL A 181 9.09 4.64 -8.49
N GLU A 182 9.69 4.13 -7.42
CA GLU A 182 10.34 2.82 -7.40
C GLU A 182 9.39 1.72 -6.90
N THR A 183 8.22 1.60 -7.52
CA THR A 183 7.24 0.55 -7.20
C THR A 183 6.80 -0.21 -8.44
N GLY A 184 6.38 -1.46 -8.24
CA GLY A 184 5.94 -2.30 -9.36
C GLY A 184 4.55 -1.97 -9.87
N MET A 185 3.70 -1.40 -9.02
CA MET A 185 2.36 -0.93 -9.39
C MET A 185 2.23 0.56 -9.07
N VAL A 186 1.68 1.32 -10.02
CA VAL A 186 1.57 2.77 -9.97
C VAL A 186 0.12 3.17 -10.18
N HIS A 187 -0.41 3.97 -9.28
CA HIS A 187 -1.79 4.45 -9.32
C HIS A 187 -1.83 5.97 -9.40
N VAL A 188 -2.76 6.49 -10.18
CA VAL A 188 -2.99 7.94 -10.31
C VAL A 188 -4.45 8.24 -10.02
N ASN A 189 -4.71 9.04 -8.98
CA ASN A 189 -6.05 9.37 -8.50
C ASN A 189 -6.91 8.14 -8.14
N GLU A 190 -6.25 7.05 -7.75
CA GLU A 190 -6.83 5.76 -7.39
C GLU A 190 -6.18 5.25 -6.08
N PRO A 191 -6.83 4.36 -5.31
CA PRO A 191 -6.24 3.77 -4.12
C PRO A 191 -5.06 2.86 -4.45
N THR A 192 -4.24 2.53 -3.45
CA THR A 192 -3.14 1.54 -3.58
C THR A 192 -3.64 0.09 -3.64
N VAL A 193 -4.92 -0.15 -3.39
CA VAL A 193 -5.58 -1.46 -3.44
C VAL A 193 -6.44 -1.56 -4.70
N GLY A 194 -6.73 -2.78 -5.15
CA GLY A 194 -7.63 -3.00 -6.29
C GLY A 194 -6.87 -3.36 -7.58
N GLY A 195 -5.97 -4.33 -7.52
CA GLY A 195 -5.34 -4.92 -8.71
C GLY A 195 -6.33 -5.79 -9.49
N GLU A 196 -6.36 -5.64 -10.82
CA GLU A 196 -7.18 -6.45 -11.71
C GLU A 196 -6.42 -7.67 -12.22
N ALA A 197 -7.09 -8.83 -12.34
CA ALA A 197 -6.48 -10.12 -12.65
C ALA A 197 -5.74 -10.17 -14.00
N GLN A 198 -6.11 -9.31 -14.93
CA GLN A 198 -5.48 -9.21 -16.26
C GLN A 198 -4.23 -8.31 -16.28
N LEU A 199 -3.86 -7.69 -15.17
CA LEU A 199 -2.66 -6.86 -15.03
C LEU A 199 -1.58 -7.58 -14.22
N PRO A 200 -0.30 -7.43 -14.58
CA PRO A 200 0.79 -7.98 -13.80
C PRO A 200 0.81 -7.42 -12.38
N PHE A 201 0.97 -8.30 -11.40
CA PHE A 201 1.02 -7.96 -9.98
C PHE A 201 2.42 -8.22 -9.43
N GLY A 202 2.95 -7.30 -8.65
CA GLY A 202 4.21 -7.47 -7.93
C GLY A 202 4.97 -6.15 -7.79
N GLY A 203 6.04 -6.22 -7.04
CA GLY A 203 6.84 -5.06 -6.66
C GLY A 203 8.30 -5.11 -7.12
N THR A 204 9.04 -4.17 -6.60
CA THR A 204 10.49 -4.05 -6.71
C THR A 204 11.13 -4.16 -5.34
N LYS A 205 12.45 -4.04 -5.25
CA LYS A 205 13.21 -4.08 -3.99
C LYS A 205 12.92 -5.35 -3.18
N SER A 206 12.77 -5.24 -1.86
CA SER A 206 12.51 -6.37 -0.96
C SER A 206 11.05 -6.83 -0.93
N THR A 207 10.18 -6.29 -1.80
CA THR A 207 8.77 -6.71 -1.87
C THR A 207 8.61 -8.14 -2.37
N GLY A 208 9.50 -8.61 -3.22
CA GLY A 208 9.40 -9.95 -3.77
C GLY A 208 10.65 -10.39 -4.52
N VAL A 209 10.63 -11.62 -5.01
CA VAL A 209 11.67 -12.20 -5.86
C VAL A 209 11.04 -12.76 -7.13
N GLY A 210 11.81 -12.77 -8.22
CA GLY A 210 11.35 -13.28 -9.51
C GLY A 210 10.53 -12.27 -10.31
N GLU A 211 9.75 -12.82 -11.24
CA GLU A 211 8.91 -12.04 -12.15
C GLU A 211 7.58 -11.63 -11.52
N ARG A 212 6.78 -10.86 -12.27
CA ARG A 212 5.42 -10.48 -11.83
C ARG A 212 4.50 -11.69 -11.82
N GLU A 213 3.51 -11.64 -10.93
CA GLU A 213 2.39 -12.59 -10.89
C GLU A 213 1.22 -12.08 -11.73
N MET A 214 0.21 -12.93 -11.92
CA MET A 214 -1.02 -12.64 -12.67
C MET A 214 -0.75 -12.33 -14.16
N ALA A 215 -1.80 -12.12 -14.92
CA ALA A 215 -1.74 -11.90 -16.37
C ALA A 215 -0.90 -12.98 -17.10
N GLU A 216 -0.22 -12.60 -18.18
CA GLU A 216 0.65 -13.47 -18.97
C GLU A 216 1.90 -13.89 -18.18
N GLU A 217 2.43 -13.00 -17.34
CA GLU A 217 3.60 -13.27 -16.49
C GLU A 217 3.32 -14.42 -15.53
N GLY A 218 2.11 -14.49 -14.95
CA GLY A 218 1.70 -15.62 -14.12
C GLY A 218 1.64 -16.94 -14.88
N LEU A 219 1.22 -16.94 -16.13
CA LEU A 219 1.27 -18.14 -16.98
C LEU A 219 2.70 -18.55 -17.28
N ASN A 220 3.57 -17.59 -17.60
CA ASN A 220 4.97 -17.85 -17.90
C ASN A 220 5.71 -18.44 -16.68
N PHE A 221 5.37 -18.00 -15.48
CA PHE A 221 5.96 -18.53 -14.23
C PHE A 221 5.65 -20.03 -14.03
N PHE A 222 4.47 -20.51 -14.40
CA PHE A 222 4.05 -21.92 -14.24
C PHE A 222 4.30 -22.78 -15.45
N THR A 223 4.95 -22.28 -16.50
CA THR A 223 5.18 -23.01 -17.75
C THR A 223 6.64 -22.91 -18.18
N GLU A 224 7.08 -23.92 -18.94
CA GLU A 224 8.40 -23.93 -19.55
C GLU A 224 8.26 -23.93 -21.09
N ILE A 225 9.12 -23.17 -21.75
CA ILE A 225 9.14 -23.12 -23.23
C ILE A 225 9.81 -24.38 -23.73
N LYS A 226 9.09 -25.16 -24.58
CA LYS A 226 9.63 -26.29 -25.32
C LYS A 226 9.69 -25.95 -26.81
N THR A 227 10.89 -25.84 -27.35
CA THR A 227 11.09 -25.69 -28.80
C THR A 227 11.12 -27.05 -29.47
N VAL A 228 10.26 -27.26 -30.46
CA VAL A 228 10.14 -28.52 -31.17
C VAL A 228 10.46 -28.27 -32.65
N PHE A 229 11.45 -29.02 -33.15
CA PHE A 229 11.79 -29.05 -34.58
C PHE A 229 11.32 -30.39 -35.14
N ILE A 230 10.46 -30.35 -36.17
CA ILE A 230 9.91 -31.55 -36.79
C ILE A 230 10.27 -31.49 -38.27
N ASN A 231 10.94 -32.55 -38.78
CA ASN A 231 11.29 -32.67 -40.19
C ASN A 231 10.72 -33.97 -40.75
N TYR A 232 9.82 -33.85 -41.72
CA TYR A 232 9.22 -34.95 -42.48
C TYR A 232 9.72 -35.03 -43.91
N SER A 233 10.73 -34.22 -44.29
CA SER A 233 11.19 -34.17 -45.71
C SER A 233 12.01 -35.37 -46.14
N GLY A 234 12.42 -36.25 -45.25
CA GLY A 234 13.29 -37.38 -45.54
C GLY A 234 14.76 -37.02 -45.81
N ASN A 235 15.07 -35.77 -45.90
CA ASN A 235 16.46 -35.27 -46.10
C ASN A 235 17.08 -34.90 -44.76
N ALA A 236 18.21 -35.55 -44.42
CA ALA A 236 18.94 -35.34 -43.16
C ALA A 236 19.78 -34.05 -43.18
N GLU A 237 19.92 -33.35 -44.27
CA GLU A 237 20.74 -32.15 -44.37
C GLU A 237 19.97 -30.91 -43.88
N ARG A 238 20.33 -30.40 -42.71
CA ARG A 238 20.08 -29.00 -42.37
C ARG A 238 20.98 -28.15 -43.23
N SER A 239 20.41 -27.33 -44.10
CA SER A 239 21.15 -26.22 -44.72
C SER A 239 21.65 -25.30 -43.61
N MET A 240 22.91 -25.44 -43.24
CA MET A 240 23.60 -24.40 -42.47
C MET A 240 23.87 -23.25 -43.49
N THR A 241 22.94 -22.30 -43.57
CA THR A 241 23.26 -21.02 -44.17
C THR A 241 24.33 -20.35 -43.36
N ARG A 242 25.49 -20.16 -44.00
CA ARG A 242 26.64 -19.41 -43.53
C ARG A 242 26.29 -17.95 -43.28
#